data_613093f56e7034c74861b508f0bfc9b7
#
_entry.id   613093f56e7034c74861b508f0bfc9b7
#
_cell.length_a   1.000
_cell.length_b   1.000
_cell.length_c   1.000
_cell.angle_alpha   90.00
_cell.angle_beta   90.00
_cell.angle_gamma   90.00
#
_symmetry.space_group_name_H-M   'P 1'
#
loop_
_entity.id
_entity.type
_entity.pdbx_description
1 polymer ?
#
loop_
_entity_poly.entity_id
_entity_poly.type
_entity_poly.pdbx_seq_one_letter_code
_entity_poly.pdbx_strand_id
1 'polypeptide(L)'
;MSEFGFMGVDWEERIDFGRMRRERLQRARDAMAKAGADLLLIFSLEDVRYLTGFRSHLGPVALLGMAGAVLPRGGEPLLCTHDIVHARTRMPWIKPENVMDRPFIRTEGGTKKFADEVKAKVGKLAEGKIGVDIWTFGLSQWLPKCFPKAQFVDGREIINNAKMIKTQDEMECQLIANMITEAGFQALLDNLKPGVKECELLSIAWQKFTELGSEWSQCSNIVCSGPYAAPYRRFTSDRVIREGDMVIVDIGACFNGYWGDFTRTYVCGNILPTKEQIALHQESYNTLFNACGEAVVGKTNADIGKHLNDPKGNPNSDGLSGGHGAGVNPWEPPWVANLSPDAIIPLQEGMLFSIEPYAGKPGIGGFRLENQVFVGKEEPNIFTKLSFDERLVKDVHPLDKSTGRKRAYPK
;
A
#
# COMPACT_ATOMS: atom_id res chain seq x y z
N MET A 1 18.85 -5.25 27.54
CA MET A 1 18.45 -6.37 26.67
C MET A 1 17.66 -5.73 25.54
N SER A 2 18.16 -5.81 24.32
CA SER A 2 17.39 -5.41 23.16
C SER A 2 16.23 -6.40 23.05
N GLU A 3 15.02 -5.92 23.23
CA GLU A 3 13.81 -6.70 22.99
C GLU A 3 13.62 -6.74 21.48
N PHE A 4 14.37 -7.62 20.82
CA PHE A 4 14.14 -7.91 19.41
C PHE A 4 12.72 -8.47 19.28
N GLY A 5 12.08 -8.14 18.17
CA GLY A 5 10.82 -8.74 17.81
C GLY A 5 10.93 -10.27 17.79
N PHE A 6 9.81 -10.96 17.76
CA PHE A 6 9.76 -12.41 17.84
C PHE A 6 10.55 -13.13 16.72
N MET A 7 10.89 -12.45 15.65
CA MET A 7 11.67 -13.02 14.55
C MET A 7 13.13 -13.30 14.93
N GLY A 8 13.63 -12.68 16.00
CA GLY A 8 14.95 -12.94 16.54
C GLY A 8 16.08 -12.76 15.52
N VAL A 9 15.86 -11.93 14.50
CA VAL A 9 16.81 -11.63 13.44
C VAL A 9 17.18 -10.16 13.45
N ASP A 10 18.42 -9.87 13.15
CA ASP A 10 18.99 -8.52 13.24
C ASP A 10 18.46 -7.54 12.19
N TRP A 11 17.55 -7.96 11.32
CA TRP A 11 17.00 -7.08 10.30
C TRP A 11 16.13 -5.95 10.86
N GLU A 12 15.53 -6.12 12.04
CA GLU A 12 14.87 -5.02 12.76
C GLU A 12 15.86 -3.93 13.15
N GLU A 13 17.13 -4.28 13.36
CA GLU A 13 18.20 -3.34 13.63
C GLU A 13 18.64 -2.56 12.38
N ARG A 14 18.30 -3.02 11.18
CA ARG A 14 18.58 -2.30 9.92
C ARG A 14 17.72 -1.06 9.76
N ILE A 15 16.59 -0.98 10.48
CA ILE A 15 15.67 0.14 10.42
C ILE A 15 15.99 1.11 11.54
N ASP A 16 16.48 2.28 11.19
CA ASP A 16 16.60 3.40 12.12
C ASP A 16 15.27 4.15 12.19
N PHE A 17 14.38 3.70 13.06
CA PHE A 17 13.09 4.35 13.29
C PHE A 17 13.21 5.81 13.74
N GLY A 18 14.30 6.19 14.38
CA GLY A 18 14.60 7.58 14.75
C GLY A 18 14.85 8.43 13.51
N ARG A 19 15.74 7.97 12.61
CA ARG A 19 16.04 8.61 11.33
C ARG A 19 14.78 8.66 10.47
N MET A 20 14.07 7.55 10.32
CA MET A 20 12.85 7.47 9.52
C MET A 20 11.81 8.52 9.95
N ARG A 21 11.56 8.68 11.25
CA ARG A 21 10.65 9.71 11.76
C ARG A 21 11.12 11.12 11.44
N ARG A 22 12.41 11.42 11.61
CA ARG A 22 12.97 12.75 11.28
C ARG A 22 12.85 13.06 9.80
N GLU A 23 13.18 12.11 8.94
CA GLU A 23 13.13 12.28 7.48
C GLU A 23 11.70 12.45 6.97
N ARG A 24 10.75 11.64 7.45
CA ARG A 24 9.32 11.80 7.13
C ARG A 24 8.79 13.17 7.54
N LEU A 25 9.11 13.58 8.77
CA LEU A 25 8.67 14.89 9.27
C LEU A 25 9.28 16.02 8.45
N GLN A 26 10.55 15.92 8.04
CA GLN A 26 11.17 16.91 7.17
C GLN A 26 10.48 16.97 5.80
N ARG A 27 10.19 15.83 5.18
CA ARG A 27 9.45 15.78 3.91
C ARG A 27 8.05 16.39 4.03
N ALA A 28 7.36 16.15 5.13
CA ALA A 28 6.06 16.79 5.38
C ALA A 28 6.19 18.32 5.50
N ARG A 29 7.22 18.80 6.19
CA ARG A 29 7.53 20.25 6.28
C ARG A 29 7.86 20.86 4.93
N ASP A 30 8.64 20.17 4.10
CA ASP A 30 8.99 20.62 2.76
C ASP A 30 7.75 20.69 1.85
N ALA A 31 6.88 19.69 1.91
CA ALA A 31 5.61 19.68 1.19
C ALA A 31 4.67 20.79 1.66
N MET A 32 4.59 21.06 2.97
CA MET A 32 3.86 22.20 3.53
C MET A 32 4.41 23.53 3.03
N ALA A 33 5.73 23.69 3.03
CA ALA A 33 6.39 24.90 2.56
C ALA A 33 6.09 25.16 1.07
N LYS A 34 6.15 24.11 0.23
CA LYS A 34 5.81 24.18 -1.19
C LYS A 34 4.35 24.59 -1.41
N ALA A 35 3.43 24.07 -0.60
CA ALA A 35 2.01 24.41 -0.66
C ALA A 35 1.68 25.77 0.02
N GLY A 36 2.64 26.35 0.75
CA GLY A 36 2.42 27.55 1.57
C GLY A 36 1.48 27.32 2.75
N ALA A 37 1.39 26.07 3.25
CA ALA A 37 0.54 25.72 4.38
C ALA A 37 1.20 26.10 5.71
N ASP A 38 0.41 26.67 6.62
CA ASP A 38 0.83 27.06 7.97
C ASP A 38 0.55 25.95 9.00
N LEU A 39 -0.44 25.12 8.71
CA LEU A 39 -0.91 24.06 9.59
C LEU A 39 -1.42 22.89 8.77
N LEU A 40 -1.16 21.65 9.24
CA LEU A 40 -1.87 20.45 8.77
C LEU A 40 -2.71 19.88 9.89
N LEU A 41 -3.94 19.54 9.59
CA LEU A 41 -4.84 18.75 10.43
C LEU A 41 -5.04 17.40 9.74
N ILE A 42 -4.50 16.35 10.32
CA ILE A 42 -4.47 14.99 9.75
C ILE A 42 -5.30 14.05 10.61
N PHE A 43 -6.21 13.33 9.99
CA PHE A 43 -7.17 12.44 10.63
C PHE A 43 -7.16 11.00 10.09
N SER A 44 -6.49 10.73 8.96
CA SER A 44 -6.18 9.39 8.49
C SER A 44 -5.16 8.74 9.42
N LEU A 45 -5.42 7.53 9.89
CA LEU A 45 -4.52 6.85 10.85
C LEU A 45 -3.15 6.57 10.26
N GLU A 46 -3.10 6.24 8.99
CA GLU A 46 -1.87 5.98 8.24
C GLU A 46 -1.00 7.25 8.18
N ASP A 47 -1.61 8.39 7.90
CA ASP A 47 -0.92 9.67 7.81
C ASP A 47 -0.57 10.23 9.21
N VAL A 48 -1.40 9.96 10.22
CA VAL A 48 -1.04 10.19 11.64
C VAL A 48 0.21 9.39 12.00
N ARG A 49 0.27 8.12 11.60
CA ARG A 49 1.45 7.27 11.81
C ARG A 49 2.67 7.80 11.06
N TYR A 50 2.50 8.24 9.82
CA TYR A 50 3.58 8.84 9.04
C TYR A 50 4.23 10.02 9.75
N LEU A 51 3.40 10.94 10.29
CA LEU A 51 3.88 12.16 10.96
C LEU A 51 4.41 11.93 12.38
N THR A 52 3.80 11.02 13.13
CA THR A 52 4.05 10.90 14.56
C THR A 52 4.70 9.60 14.99
N GLY A 53 4.68 8.57 14.14
CA GLY A 53 5.05 7.20 14.51
C GLY A 53 4.03 6.52 15.41
N PHE A 54 2.85 7.11 15.65
CA PHE A 54 1.79 6.52 16.48
C PHE A 54 1.19 5.29 15.79
N ARG A 55 1.19 4.17 16.50
CA ARG A 55 0.59 2.92 16.05
C ARG A 55 -0.70 2.68 16.82
N SER A 56 -1.83 2.92 16.18
CA SER A 56 -3.14 2.62 16.76
C SER A 56 -3.38 1.11 16.84
N HIS A 57 -3.88 0.63 17.98
CA HIS A 57 -4.32 -0.76 18.13
C HIS A 57 -5.63 -1.06 17.37
N LEU A 58 -6.35 -0.02 16.95
CA LEU A 58 -7.65 -0.16 16.26
C LEU A 58 -7.50 -0.47 14.76
N GLY A 59 -6.29 -0.34 14.22
CA GLY A 59 -5.99 -0.63 12.82
C GLY A 59 -6.82 0.15 11.81
N PRO A 60 -6.87 -0.33 10.56
CA PRO A 60 -7.51 0.37 9.45
C PRO A 60 -9.04 0.45 9.55
N VAL A 61 -9.65 -0.28 10.46
CA VAL A 61 -11.11 -0.22 10.72
C VAL A 61 -11.51 0.87 11.72
N ALA A 62 -10.53 1.63 12.23
CA ALA A 62 -10.81 2.67 13.20
C ALA A 62 -11.69 3.78 12.61
N LEU A 63 -12.64 4.22 13.42
CA LEU A 63 -13.53 5.30 13.04
C LEU A 63 -12.77 6.64 13.00
N LEU A 64 -13.15 7.49 12.06
CA LEU A 64 -12.67 8.87 11.98
C LEU A 64 -12.71 9.57 13.34
N GLY A 65 -11.63 10.24 13.71
CA GLY A 65 -11.50 10.96 14.97
C GLY A 65 -11.07 10.11 16.17
N MET A 66 -10.59 8.88 15.95
CA MET A 66 -9.96 8.06 17.00
C MET A 66 -8.53 8.50 17.28
N ALA A 67 -7.82 8.98 16.28
CA ALA A 67 -6.56 9.70 16.44
C ALA A 67 -6.48 10.85 15.43
N GLY A 68 -5.51 11.72 15.60
CA GLY A 68 -5.20 12.81 14.71
C GLY A 68 -3.78 13.32 14.93
N ALA A 69 -3.26 14.03 13.96
CA ALA A 69 -2.01 14.77 14.10
C ALA A 69 -2.21 16.22 13.66
N VAL A 70 -1.55 17.13 14.36
CA VAL A 70 -1.49 18.54 13.99
C VAL A 70 -0.03 18.88 13.76
N LEU A 71 0.32 19.30 12.55
CA LEU A 71 1.68 19.73 12.22
C LEU A 71 1.70 21.23 11.95
N PRO A 72 2.21 22.05 12.88
CA PRO A 72 2.42 23.47 12.64
C PRO A 72 3.70 23.72 11.84
N ARG A 73 3.69 24.69 10.94
CA ARG A 73 4.88 25.12 10.19
C ARG A 73 6.02 25.48 11.14
N GLY A 74 7.15 24.81 11.00
CA GLY A 74 8.34 25.01 11.85
C GLY A 74 8.24 24.48 13.26
N GLY A 75 7.10 23.85 13.63
CA GLY A 75 6.89 23.24 14.95
C GLY A 75 7.03 21.71 14.95
N GLU A 76 6.91 21.14 16.16
CA GLU A 76 6.84 19.70 16.35
C GLU A 76 5.39 19.20 16.20
N PRO A 77 5.19 17.95 15.74
CA PRO A 77 3.86 17.40 15.59
C PRO A 77 3.16 17.26 16.95
N LEU A 78 1.88 17.59 16.99
CA LEU A 78 0.98 17.29 18.10
C LEU A 78 0.27 15.98 17.78
N LEU A 79 0.28 15.02 18.70
CA LEU A 79 -0.45 13.76 18.58
C LEU A 79 -1.76 13.88 19.35
N CYS A 80 -2.88 13.65 18.69
CA CYS A 80 -4.20 13.61 19.28
C CYS A 80 -4.67 12.16 19.38
N THR A 81 -4.86 11.61 20.58
CA THR A 81 -5.24 10.22 20.79
C THR A 81 -5.97 10.01 22.10
N HIS A 82 -6.81 8.97 22.18
CA HIS A 82 -7.36 8.53 23.46
C HIS A 82 -6.34 7.73 24.29
N ASP A 83 -5.27 7.23 23.66
CA ASP A 83 -4.20 6.46 24.30
C ASP A 83 -3.12 7.37 24.93
N ILE A 84 -3.54 8.40 25.65
CA ILE A 84 -2.64 9.45 26.19
C ILE A 84 -1.54 8.86 27.06
N VAL A 85 -1.88 7.93 27.95
CA VAL A 85 -0.91 7.29 28.85
C VAL A 85 0.12 6.51 28.07
N HIS A 86 -0.32 5.72 27.07
CA HIS A 86 0.57 4.97 26.18
C HIS A 86 1.50 5.93 25.42
N ALA A 87 0.95 6.96 24.79
CA ALA A 87 1.73 7.91 24.01
C ALA A 87 2.82 8.60 24.87
N ARG A 88 2.45 9.09 26.07
CA ARG A 88 3.39 9.75 26.98
C ARG A 88 4.45 8.83 27.56
N THR A 89 4.14 7.54 27.69
CA THR A 89 5.04 6.56 28.32
C THR A 89 5.93 5.81 27.31
N ARG A 90 5.38 5.49 26.13
CA ARG A 90 6.01 4.61 25.15
C ARG A 90 6.52 5.32 23.89
N MET A 91 6.22 6.62 23.74
CA MET A 91 6.64 7.42 22.60
C MET A 91 7.54 8.58 23.05
N PRO A 92 8.79 8.31 23.50
CA PRO A 92 9.67 9.35 24.07
C PRO A 92 10.10 10.41 23.03
N TRP A 93 9.86 10.16 21.74
CA TRP A 93 10.09 11.13 20.67
C TRP A 93 8.98 12.16 20.50
N ILE A 94 7.82 12.00 21.17
CA ILE A 94 6.76 13.00 21.26
C ILE A 94 6.78 13.58 22.68
N LYS A 95 6.99 14.89 22.79
CA LYS A 95 6.99 15.54 24.10
C LYS A 95 5.62 15.38 24.78
N PRO A 96 5.56 15.11 26.09
CA PRO A 96 4.28 14.90 26.80
C PRO A 96 3.26 16.03 26.62
N GLU A 97 3.72 17.28 26.53
CA GLU A 97 2.88 18.46 26.28
C GLU A 97 2.31 18.52 24.86
N ASN A 98 2.87 17.74 23.91
CA ASN A 98 2.38 17.63 22.54
C ASN A 98 1.38 16.48 22.36
N VAL A 99 1.05 15.74 23.43
CA VAL A 99 0.01 14.71 23.41
C VAL A 99 -1.30 15.34 23.89
N MET A 100 -2.28 15.37 23.01
CA MET A 100 -3.64 15.91 23.21
C MET A 100 -4.67 14.79 23.26
N ASP A 101 -5.88 15.09 23.77
CA ASP A 101 -7.02 14.18 23.66
C ASP A 101 -7.41 14.00 22.17
N ARG A 102 -8.09 12.87 21.89
CA ARG A 102 -8.52 12.55 20.51
C ARG A 102 -9.38 13.65 19.89
N PRO A 103 -9.28 13.86 18.58
CA PRO A 103 -10.10 14.86 17.91
C PRO A 103 -11.53 14.35 17.77
N PHE A 104 -12.44 14.78 18.63
CA PHE A 104 -13.84 14.33 18.60
C PHE A 104 -14.63 15.02 17.48
N ILE A 105 -14.16 14.87 16.23
CA ILE A 105 -14.59 15.61 15.03
C ILE A 105 -15.89 15.08 14.38
N ARG A 106 -16.63 14.20 15.05
CA ARG A 106 -17.92 13.67 14.57
C ARG A 106 -19.13 14.50 14.99
N THR A 107 -18.93 15.52 15.81
CA THR A 107 -19.95 16.45 16.29
C THR A 107 -19.45 17.88 16.24
N GLU A 108 -20.36 18.86 16.12
CA GLU A 108 -19.99 20.28 16.12
C GLU A 108 -19.26 20.69 17.42
N GLY A 109 -19.81 20.29 18.58
CA GLY A 109 -19.21 20.58 19.87
C GLY A 109 -17.83 19.95 20.08
N GLY A 110 -17.65 18.71 19.62
CA GLY A 110 -16.35 18.02 19.65
C GLY A 110 -15.32 18.68 18.73
N THR A 111 -15.75 19.07 17.52
CA THR A 111 -14.89 19.82 16.58
C THR A 111 -14.49 21.17 17.16
N LYS A 112 -15.41 21.87 17.83
CA LYS A 112 -15.10 23.13 18.49
C LYS A 112 -14.07 22.96 19.61
N LYS A 113 -14.25 21.96 20.50
CA LYS A 113 -13.29 21.65 21.56
C LYS A 113 -11.90 21.39 20.99
N PHE A 114 -11.79 20.50 19.99
CA PHE A 114 -10.54 20.20 19.32
C PHE A 114 -9.90 21.46 18.72
N ALA A 115 -10.67 22.27 18.00
CA ALA A 115 -10.16 23.50 17.39
C ALA A 115 -9.66 24.51 18.43
N ASP A 116 -10.34 24.64 19.57
CA ASP A 116 -9.93 25.55 20.66
C ASP A 116 -8.60 25.09 21.29
N GLU A 117 -8.43 23.78 21.49
CA GLU A 117 -7.17 23.19 21.97
C GLU A 117 -6.03 23.39 20.95
N VAL A 118 -6.28 23.16 19.65
CA VAL A 118 -5.31 23.43 18.59
C VAL A 118 -4.88 24.90 18.59
N LYS A 119 -5.82 25.83 18.58
CA LYS A 119 -5.54 27.28 18.61
C LYS A 119 -4.68 27.69 19.81
N ALA A 120 -4.94 27.11 20.98
CA ALA A 120 -4.15 27.37 22.19
C ALA A 120 -2.68 26.90 22.03
N LYS A 121 -2.41 25.85 21.23
CA LYS A 121 -1.08 25.32 20.99
C LYS A 121 -0.32 26.03 19.87
N VAL A 122 -1.00 26.38 18.78
CA VAL A 122 -0.35 26.88 17.56
C VAL A 122 -0.44 28.39 17.37
N GLY A 123 -1.26 29.08 18.16
CA GLY A 123 -1.41 30.52 18.14
C GLY A 123 -1.84 31.07 16.78
N LYS A 124 -1.13 32.07 16.27
CA LYS A 124 -1.44 32.76 15.00
C LYS A 124 -1.41 31.85 13.77
N LEU A 125 -0.73 30.69 13.79
CA LEU A 125 -0.75 29.74 12.67
C LEU A 125 -2.17 29.22 12.38
N ALA A 126 -3.05 29.25 13.37
CA ALA A 126 -4.47 28.89 13.22
C ALA A 126 -5.28 29.90 12.38
N GLU A 127 -4.72 31.06 12.05
CA GLU A 127 -5.33 32.09 11.20
C GLU A 127 -4.80 32.06 9.76
N GLY A 128 -3.86 31.16 9.46
CA GLY A 128 -3.20 31.03 8.17
C GLY A 128 -3.85 30.00 7.23
N LYS A 129 -3.02 29.41 6.38
CA LYS A 129 -3.45 28.36 5.45
C LYS A 129 -3.40 26.99 6.14
N ILE A 130 -4.55 26.32 6.26
CA ILE A 130 -4.72 25.05 6.95
C ILE A 130 -5.04 23.95 5.93
N GLY A 131 -4.16 22.95 5.84
CA GLY A 131 -4.42 21.71 5.08
C GLY A 131 -5.18 20.70 5.93
N VAL A 132 -6.21 20.07 5.36
CA VAL A 132 -7.01 19.03 6.00
C VAL A 132 -7.08 17.83 5.07
N ASP A 133 -6.72 16.64 5.58
CA ASP A 133 -6.63 15.41 4.76
C ASP A 133 -7.98 14.72 4.53
N ILE A 134 -8.91 14.83 5.47
CA ILE A 134 -10.24 14.23 5.39
C ILE A 134 -11.31 15.28 5.63
N TRP A 135 -12.21 15.44 4.65
CA TRP A 135 -13.38 16.27 4.74
C TRP A 135 -14.64 15.41 4.78
N THR A 136 -15.36 15.46 5.90
CA THR A 136 -16.75 14.98 5.96
C THR A 136 -17.68 16.16 5.77
N PHE A 137 -18.96 15.88 5.45
CA PHE A 137 -19.96 16.93 5.36
C PHE A 137 -20.05 17.77 6.65
N GLY A 138 -19.98 17.13 7.83
CA GLY A 138 -19.95 17.84 9.11
C GLY A 138 -18.72 18.73 9.26
N LEU A 139 -17.53 18.21 9.00
CA LEU A 139 -16.28 18.97 9.10
C LEU A 139 -16.26 20.18 8.16
N SER A 140 -16.82 20.06 6.95
CA SER A 140 -16.88 21.18 6.01
C SER A 140 -17.78 22.33 6.50
N GLN A 141 -18.71 22.03 7.39
CA GLN A 141 -19.56 23.04 8.02
C GLN A 141 -18.98 23.60 9.33
N TRP A 142 -18.27 22.79 10.08
CA TRP A 142 -17.84 23.15 11.45
C TRP A 142 -16.44 23.76 11.51
N LEU A 143 -15.48 23.22 10.77
CA LEU A 143 -14.11 23.73 10.80
C LEU A 143 -14.01 25.21 10.38
N PRO A 144 -14.67 25.70 9.31
CA PRO A 144 -14.64 27.11 8.95
C PRO A 144 -15.21 28.03 10.05
N LYS A 145 -16.21 27.59 10.78
CA LYS A 145 -16.71 28.35 11.93
C LYS A 145 -15.71 28.40 13.09
N CYS A 146 -14.94 27.32 13.28
CA CYS A 146 -13.92 27.23 14.31
C CYS A 146 -12.65 28.02 14.00
N PHE A 147 -12.30 28.15 12.72
CA PHE A 147 -11.12 28.88 12.21
C PHE A 147 -11.54 29.95 11.20
N PRO A 148 -12.26 31.00 11.63
CA PRO A 148 -12.94 31.95 10.71
C PRO A 148 -12.00 32.82 9.88
N LYS A 149 -10.72 32.90 10.23
CA LYS A 149 -9.70 33.65 9.49
C LYS A 149 -8.82 32.74 8.61
N ALA A 150 -8.94 31.41 8.72
CA ALA A 150 -8.11 30.48 8.02
C ALA A 150 -8.56 30.28 6.57
N GLN A 151 -7.60 30.03 5.68
CA GLN A 151 -7.83 29.51 4.35
C GLN A 151 -7.61 27.99 4.37
N PHE A 152 -8.64 27.22 4.04
CA PHE A 152 -8.52 25.76 3.95
C PHE A 152 -8.03 25.31 2.58
N VAL A 153 -7.15 24.30 2.57
CA VAL A 153 -6.60 23.66 1.37
C VAL A 153 -6.60 22.15 1.52
N ASP A 154 -6.37 21.44 0.43
CA ASP A 154 -6.26 19.98 0.43
C ASP A 154 -4.99 19.52 1.15
N GLY A 155 -5.14 19.04 2.39
CA GLY A 155 -4.05 18.50 3.19
C GLY A 155 -3.64 17.08 2.74
N ARG A 156 -4.54 16.35 2.08
CA ARG A 156 -4.25 15.02 1.53
C ARG A 156 -3.23 15.11 0.39
N GLU A 157 -3.37 16.07 -0.50
CA GLU A 157 -2.38 16.31 -1.54
C GLU A 157 -1.01 16.63 -0.94
N ILE A 158 -0.97 17.48 0.10
CA ILE A 158 0.28 17.84 0.78
C ILE A 158 0.96 16.63 1.38
N ILE A 159 0.24 15.79 2.14
CA ILE A 159 0.84 14.62 2.80
C ILE A 159 1.19 13.52 1.78
N ASN A 160 0.42 13.36 0.72
CA ASN A 160 0.73 12.44 -0.36
C ASN A 160 2.03 12.83 -1.07
N ASN A 161 2.26 14.12 -1.33
CA ASN A 161 3.52 14.60 -1.89
C ASN A 161 4.72 14.32 -0.97
N ALA A 162 4.53 14.37 0.35
CA ALA A 162 5.57 14.03 1.31
C ALA A 162 5.93 12.53 1.30
N LYS A 163 4.93 11.65 1.11
CA LYS A 163 5.08 10.17 1.13
C LYS A 163 5.55 9.57 -0.20
N MET A 164 5.41 10.30 -1.29
CA MET A 164 5.58 9.79 -2.65
C MET A 164 6.95 9.16 -2.87
N ILE A 165 8.02 9.78 -2.35
CA ILE A 165 9.39 9.26 -2.42
C ILE A 165 9.73 8.63 -1.06
N LYS A 166 10.06 7.35 -1.03
CA LYS A 166 10.36 6.63 0.22
C LYS A 166 11.77 6.96 0.73
N THR A 167 11.91 7.08 2.04
CA THR A 167 13.24 7.10 2.69
C THR A 167 13.87 5.71 2.65
N GLN A 168 15.15 5.59 2.96
CA GLN A 168 15.84 4.30 3.03
C GLN A 168 15.14 3.34 4.01
N ASP A 169 14.79 3.82 5.20
CA ASP A 169 14.14 3.00 6.22
C ASP A 169 12.71 2.61 5.85
N GLU A 170 12.00 3.46 5.09
CA GLU A 170 10.69 3.11 4.52
C GLU A 170 10.82 2.01 3.46
N MET A 171 11.84 2.08 2.61
CA MET A 171 12.12 1.03 1.63
C MET A 171 12.43 -0.31 2.32
N GLU A 172 13.21 -0.32 3.41
CA GLU A 172 13.46 -1.54 4.18
C GLU A 172 12.18 -2.12 4.79
N CYS A 173 11.30 -1.28 5.36
CA CYS A 173 9.99 -1.73 5.83
C CYS A 173 9.16 -2.37 4.70
N GLN A 174 9.17 -1.77 3.51
CA GLN A 174 8.46 -2.26 2.34
C GLN A 174 9.01 -3.62 1.86
N LEU A 175 10.34 -3.78 1.84
CA LEU A 175 10.99 -5.05 1.50
C LEU A 175 10.61 -6.15 2.49
N ILE A 176 10.59 -5.85 3.80
CA ILE A 176 10.18 -6.81 4.82
C ILE A 176 8.72 -7.22 4.64
N ALA A 177 7.81 -6.26 4.41
CA ALA A 177 6.40 -6.55 4.15
C ALA A 177 6.23 -7.48 2.93
N ASN A 178 7.01 -7.23 1.86
CA ASN A 178 7.01 -8.07 0.67
C ASN A 178 7.53 -9.49 0.96
N MET A 179 8.61 -9.63 1.71
CA MET A 179 9.16 -10.95 2.11
C MET A 179 8.17 -11.76 2.96
N ILE A 180 7.44 -11.11 3.87
CA ILE A 180 6.37 -11.76 4.63
C ILE A 180 5.26 -12.20 3.69
N THR A 181 4.90 -11.36 2.72
CA THR A 181 3.90 -11.69 1.70
C THR A 181 4.33 -12.92 0.89
N GLU A 182 5.58 -12.97 0.42
CA GLU A 182 6.12 -14.14 -0.30
C GLU A 182 6.07 -15.42 0.53
N ALA A 183 6.38 -15.33 1.83
CA ALA A 183 6.30 -16.49 2.72
C ALA A 183 4.85 -17.00 2.88
N GLY A 184 3.87 -16.10 2.97
CA GLY A 184 2.45 -16.46 2.97
C GLY A 184 1.99 -17.09 1.66
N PHE A 185 2.44 -16.55 0.52
CA PHE A 185 2.22 -17.17 -0.78
C PHE A 185 2.79 -18.60 -0.83
N GLN A 186 4.04 -18.79 -0.38
CA GLN A 186 4.65 -20.11 -0.39
C GLN A 186 3.84 -21.10 0.45
N ALA A 187 3.42 -20.71 1.66
CA ALA A 187 2.61 -21.56 2.52
C ALA A 187 1.25 -21.93 1.89
N LEU A 188 0.59 -20.95 1.26
CA LEU A 188 -0.64 -21.16 0.51
C LEU A 188 -0.42 -22.14 -0.64
N LEU A 189 0.62 -21.94 -1.41
CA LEU A 189 0.91 -22.72 -2.61
C LEU A 189 1.30 -24.16 -2.29
N ASP A 190 1.96 -24.41 -1.16
CA ASP A 190 2.28 -25.78 -0.70
C ASP A 190 1.01 -26.58 -0.36
N ASN A 191 -0.12 -25.89 -0.18
CA ASN A 191 -1.43 -26.45 0.11
C ASN A 191 -2.42 -26.36 -1.06
N LEU A 192 -2.03 -25.77 -2.19
CA LEU A 192 -2.88 -25.68 -3.38
C LEU A 192 -3.03 -27.05 -4.05
N LYS A 193 -4.21 -27.63 -3.93
CA LYS A 193 -4.58 -28.92 -4.52
C LYS A 193 -6.08 -28.97 -4.80
N PRO A 194 -6.55 -29.86 -5.69
CA PRO A 194 -7.97 -30.09 -5.88
C PRO A 194 -8.65 -30.48 -4.56
N GLY A 195 -9.84 -29.92 -4.31
CA GLY A 195 -10.64 -30.18 -3.11
C GLY A 195 -10.46 -29.18 -1.98
N VAL A 196 -9.40 -28.35 -1.98
CA VAL A 196 -9.24 -27.26 -1.00
C VAL A 196 -10.19 -26.11 -1.32
N LYS A 197 -10.64 -25.37 -0.31
CA LYS A 197 -11.44 -24.16 -0.52
C LYS A 197 -10.57 -22.92 -0.65
N GLU A 198 -11.07 -21.92 -1.38
CA GLU A 198 -10.38 -20.62 -1.49
C GLU A 198 -10.09 -20.00 -0.11
N CYS A 199 -11.07 -20.01 0.80
CA CYS A 199 -10.92 -19.48 2.16
C CYS A 199 -9.94 -20.27 3.04
N GLU A 200 -9.80 -21.57 2.81
CA GLU A 200 -8.80 -22.39 3.51
C GLU A 200 -7.38 -21.99 3.10
N LEU A 201 -7.14 -21.78 1.80
CA LEU A 201 -5.85 -21.27 1.31
C LEU A 201 -5.53 -19.88 1.86
N LEU A 202 -6.51 -18.99 1.88
CA LEU A 202 -6.33 -17.66 2.45
C LEU A 202 -6.00 -17.71 3.95
N SER A 203 -6.65 -18.60 4.70
CA SER A 203 -6.38 -18.76 6.13
C SER A 203 -4.94 -19.23 6.41
N ILE A 204 -4.38 -20.07 5.54
CA ILE A 204 -2.99 -20.53 5.63
C ILE A 204 -2.02 -19.36 5.41
N ALA A 205 -2.28 -18.51 4.41
CA ALA A 205 -1.48 -17.31 4.17
C ALA A 205 -1.54 -16.34 5.36
N TRP A 206 -2.71 -16.11 5.92
CA TRP A 206 -2.88 -15.23 7.10
C TRP A 206 -2.20 -15.78 8.35
N GLN A 207 -2.27 -17.08 8.58
CA GLN A 207 -1.52 -17.71 9.66
C GLN A 207 -0.02 -17.41 9.49
N LYS A 208 0.53 -17.61 8.29
CA LYS A 208 1.94 -17.33 8.01
C LYS A 208 2.29 -15.86 8.18
N PHE A 209 1.45 -14.94 7.74
CA PHE A 209 1.63 -13.50 7.95
C PHE A 209 1.72 -13.16 9.45
N THR A 210 0.79 -13.69 10.24
CA THR A 210 0.75 -13.45 11.69
C THR A 210 1.96 -14.05 12.42
N GLU A 211 2.37 -15.26 12.05
CA GLU A 211 3.59 -15.91 12.57
C GLU A 211 4.86 -15.08 12.31
N LEU A 212 4.91 -14.36 11.18
CA LEU A 212 6.04 -13.53 10.78
C LEU A 212 5.89 -12.06 11.19
N GLY A 213 4.91 -11.72 12.04
CA GLY A 213 4.76 -10.39 12.64
C GLY A 213 4.05 -9.37 11.77
N SER A 214 3.29 -9.79 10.76
CA SER A 214 2.42 -8.87 10.06
C SER A 214 1.41 -8.24 11.01
N GLU A 215 1.26 -6.92 10.94
CA GLU A 215 0.27 -6.20 11.75
C GLU A 215 -1.15 -6.49 11.27
N TRP A 216 -1.31 -6.52 9.95
CA TRP A 216 -2.57 -6.73 9.25
C TRP A 216 -2.32 -7.52 7.98
N SER A 217 -3.37 -8.08 7.41
CA SER A 217 -3.39 -8.53 6.02
C SER A 217 -3.91 -7.38 5.14
N GLN A 218 -3.43 -7.32 3.90
CA GLN A 218 -3.89 -6.35 2.92
C GLN A 218 -5.40 -6.48 2.70
N CYS A 219 -6.06 -5.38 2.37
CA CYS A 219 -7.51 -5.31 2.27
C CYS A 219 -8.11 -6.14 1.12
N SER A 220 -7.37 -6.41 0.06
CA SER A 220 -7.87 -7.18 -1.09
C SER A 220 -8.05 -8.65 -0.76
N ASN A 221 -7.06 -9.30 -0.15
CA ASN A 221 -7.11 -10.68 0.32
C ASN A 221 -7.90 -11.63 -0.58
N ILE A 222 -7.49 -11.72 -1.85
CA ILE A 222 -8.23 -12.44 -2.86
C ILE A 222 -7.55 -13.78 -3.16
N VAL A 223 -8.30 -14.86 -2.96
CA VAL A 223 -8.09 -16.15 -3.61
C VAL A 223 -9.33 -16.42 -4.43
N CYS A 224 -9.20 -16.36 -5.76
CA CYS A 224 -10.31 -16.46 -6.69
C CYS A 224 -10.01 -17.52 -7.76
N SER A 225 -10.91 -18.47 -7.99
CA SER A 225 -10.59 -19.64 -8.78
C SER A 225 -11.63 -20.00 -9.84
N GLY A 226 -11.16 -20.69 -10.88
CA GLY A 226 -11.98 -21.28 -11.95
C GLY A 226 -12.79 -20.25 -12.71
N PRO A 227 -14.12 -20.42 -12.87
CA PRO A 227 -14.96 -19.51 -13.65
C PRO A 227 -15.03 -18.08 -13.09
N TYR A 228 -14.62 -17.87 -11.84
CA TYR A 228 -14.59 -16.55 -11.22
C TYR A 228 -13.26 -15.81 -11.43
N ALA A 229 -12.26 -16.46 -12.03
CA ALA A 229 -11.05 -15.78 -12.46
C ALA A 229 -11.28 -14.94 -13.74
N ALA A 230 -12.34 -15.24 -14.53
CA ALA A 230 -12.76 -14.44 -15.69
C ALA A 230 -14.28 -14.49 -15.87
N PRO A 231 -15.00 -13.35 -15.69
CA PRO A 231 -14.49 -12.04 -15.27
C PRO A 231 -14.02 -12.04 -13.81
N TYR A 232 -12.92 -11.34 -13.56
CA TYR A 232 -12.29 -11.20 -12.24
C TYR A 232 -12.95 -10.09 -11.42
N ARG A 233 -12.89 -10.16 -10.14
CA ARG A 233 -13.33 -9.26 -9.06
C ARG A 233 -14.39 -9.90 -8.16
N ARG A 234 -13.94 -10.79 -7.32
CA ARG A 234 -14.75 -11.39 -6.27
C ARG A 234 -13.90 -11.57 -5.01
N PHE A 235 -14.49 -11.39 -3.86
CA PHE A 235 -13.87 -11.77 -2.59
C PHE A 235 -13.67 -13.29 -2.51
N THR A 236 -12.67 -13.71 -1.75
CA THR A 236 -12.44 -15.10 -1.37
C THR A 236 -13.71 -15.72 -0.77
N SER A 237 -14.05 -16.92 -1.21
CA SER A 237 -15.26 -17.63 -0.79
C SER A 237 -14.96 -19.04 -0.30
N ASP A 238 -16.01 -19.77 0.03
CA ASP A 238 -15.96 -21.20 0.37
C ASP A 238 -16.00 -22.13 -0.85
N ARG A 239 -15.77 -21.60 -2.06
CA ARG A 239 -15.70 -22.39 -3.29
C ARG A 239 -14.59 -23.43 -3.19
N VAL A 240 -14.95 -24.67 -3.53
CA VAL A 240 -13.99 -25.78 -3.66
C VAL A 240 -13.23 -25.65 -4.98
N ILE A 241 -11.92 -25.56 -4.90
CA ILE A 241 -11.01 -25.46 -6.06
C ILE A 241 -10.92 -26.83 -6.74
N ARG A 242 -10.98 -26.84 -8.05
CA ARG A 242 -10.98 -28.06 -8.87
C ARG A 242 -9.66 -28.18 -9.63
N GLU A 243 -9.37 -29.40 -10.05
CA GLU A 243 -8.23 -29.65 -10.92
C GLU A 243 -8.38 -28.85 -12.25
N GLY A 244 -7.30 -28.17 -12.65
CA GLY A 244 -7.28 -27.31 -13.83
C GLY A 244 -7.84 -25.90 -13.64
N ASP A 245 -8.37 -25.56 -12.46
CA ASP A 245 -8.77 -24.18 -12.17
C ASP A 245 -7.56 -23.25 -12.24
N MET A 246 -7.72 -22.10 -12.88
CA MET A 246 -6.82 -20.96 -12.71
C MET A 246 -7.15 -20.33 -11.35
N VAL A 247 -6.14 -20.16 -10.51
CA VAL A 247 -6.27 -19.60 -9.15
C VAL A 247 -5.48 -18.30 -9.09
N ILE A 248 -6.20 -17.20 -9.06
CA ILE A 248 -5.63 -15.87 -8.82
C ILE A 248 -5.50 -15.71 -7.30
N VAL A 249 -4.30 -15.40 -6.86
CA VAL A 249 -3.97 -15.07 -5.48
C VAL A 249 -3.42 -13.66 -5.45
N ASP A 250 -4.12 -12.76 -4.74
CA ASP A 250 -3.82 -11.34 -4.62
C ASP A 250 -3.85 -11.01 -3.13
N ILE A 251 -2.68 -10.97 -2.51
CA ILE A 251 -2.53 -10.88 -1.06
C ILE A 251 -1.34 -10.00 -0.67
N GLY A 252 -1.38 -9.47 0.54
CA GLY A 252 -0.30 -8.68 1.08
C GLY A 252 -0.26 -8.67 2.60
N ALA A 253 0.93 -8.57 3.16
CA ALA A 253 1.22 -8.41 4.59
C ALA A 253 1.54 -6.95 4.91
N CYS A 254 1.44 -6.58 6.18
CA CYS A 254 1.77 -5.26 6.68
C CYS A 254 2.89 -5.33 7.70
N PHE A 255 4.03 -4.73 7.41
CA PHE A 255 5.11 -4.59 8.37
C PHE A 255 5.36 -3.12 8.71
N ASN A 256 5.25 -2.78 9.98
CA ASN A 256 5.41 -1.42 10.49
C ASN A 256 4.60 -0.35 9.72
N GLY A 257 3.39 -0.73 9.24
CA GLY A 257 2.49 0.10 8.46
C GLY A 257 2.78 0.14 6.96
N TYR A 258 3.80 -0.55 6.46
CA TYR A 258 4.10 -0.69 5.04
C TYR A 258 3.51 -1.98 4.49
N TRP A 259 3.00 -1.92 3.26
CA TRP A 259 2.19 -2.96 2.68
C TRP A 259 2.90 -3.67 1.53
N GLY A 260 3.16 -4.97 1.69
CA GLY A 260 3.41 -5.84 0.56
C GLY A 260 2.11 -6.00 -0.22
N ASP A 261 2.21 -5.99 -1.55
CA ASP A 261 1.07 -6.08 -2.44
C ASP A 261 1.52 -6.67 -3.77
N PHE A 262 1.14 -7.92 -4.02
CA PHE A 262 1.37 -8.51 -5.33
C PHE A 262 0.49 -9.72 -5.60
N THR A 263 0.33 -10.00 -6.87
CA THR A 263 -0.58 -11.04 -7.38
C THR A 263 0.14 -12.05 -8.25
N ARG A 264 -0.24 -13.31 -8.11
CA ARG A 264 0.14 -14.41 -9.01
C ARG A 264 -1.07 -15.26 -9.36
N THR A 265 -1.01 -15.89 -10.53
CA THR A 265 -2.00 -16.88 -10.97
C THR A 265 -1.34 -18.23 -11.19
N TYR A 266 -1.95 -19.29 -10.66
CA TYR A 266 -1.45 -20.66 -10.73
C TYR A 266 -2.51 -21.61 -11.25
N VAL A 267 -2.08 -22.71 -11.86
CA VAL A 267 -2.96 -23.84 -12.24
C VAL A 267 -3.08 -24.80 -11.06
N CYS A 268 -4.29 -25.11 -10.65
CA CYS A 268 -4.52 -26.12 -9.62
C CYS A 268 -4.34 -27.53 -10.17
N GLY A 269 -3.62 -28.39 -9.42
CA GLY A 269 -3.39 -29.80 -9.79
C GLY A 269 -2.27 -29.98 -10.82
N ASN A 270 -2.20 -31.19 -11.35
CA ASN A 270 -1.11 -31.64 -12.24
C ASN A 270 -1.45 -31.54 -13.74
N ILE A 271 -2.50 -30.86 -14.08
CA ILE A 271 -2.96 -30.71 -15.47
C ILE A 271 -2.14 -29.65 -16.21
N LEU A 272 -1.87 -29.89 -17.48
CA LEU A 272 -1.21 -28.89 -18.32
C LEU A 272 -2.24 -27.85 -18.80
N PRO A 273 -1.90 -26.56 -18.74
CA PRO A 273 -2.76 -25.50 -19.26
C PRO A 273 -2.90 -25.61 -20.78
N THR A 274 -4.01 -25.13 -21.30
CA THR A 274 -4.26 -25.06 -22.74
C THR A 274 -3.39 -23.99 -23.39
N LYS A 275 -3.21 -24.07 -24.71
CA LYS A 275 -2.47 -23.05 -25.48
C LYS A 275 -3.07 -21.65 -25.32
N GLU A 276 -4.39 -21.56 -25.20
CA GLU A 276 -5.08 -20.28 -25.02
C GLU A 276 -4.87 -19.71 -23.62
N GLN A 277 -4.86 -20.55 -22.58
CA GLN A 277 -4.51 -20.14 -21.21
C GLN A 277 -3.06 -19.64 -21.11
N ILE A 278 -2.13 -20.35 -21.74
CA ILE A 278 -0.72 -19.93 -21.83
C ILE A 278 -0.61 -18.57 -22.55
N ALA A 279 -1.35 -18.37 -23.65
CA ALA A 279 -1.32 -17.12 -24.39
C ALA A 279 -1.85 -15.93 -23.58
N LEU A 280 -2.95 -16.10 -22.86
CA LEU A 280 -3.52 -15.07 -21.96
C LEU A 280 -2.57 -14.75 -20.79
N HIS A 281 -1.97 -15.77 -20.17
CA HIS A 281 -0.98 -15.53 -19.13
C HIS A 281 0.22 -14.77 -19.67
N GLN A 282 0.76 -15.17 -20.83
CA GLN A 282 1.91 -14.51 -21.46
C GLN A 282 1.60 -13.06 -21.83
N GLU A 283 0.36 -12.75 -22.24
CA GLU A 283 -0.09 -11.38 -22.48
C GLU A 283 0.02 -10.53 -21.20
N SER A 284 -0.58 -10.97 -20.09
CA SER A 284 -0.48 -10.28 -18.80
C SER A 284 0.97 -10.20 -18.31
N TYR A 285 1.75 -11.27 -18.48
CA TYR A 285 3.16 -11.35 -18.09
C TYR A 285 4.04 -10.34 -18.84
N ASN A 286 3.90 -10.27 -20.16
CA ASN A 286 4.65 -9.30 -20.96
C ASN A 286 4.26 -7.87 -20.62
N THR A 287 2.96 -7.61 -20.44
CA THR A 287 2.45 -6.30 -20.02
C THR A 287 3.06 -5.89 -18.67
N LEU A 288 3.13 -6.80 -17.70
CA LEU A 288 3.72 -6.55 -16.39
C LEU A 288 5.17 -6.08 -16.51
N PHE A 289 6.01 -6.85 -17.19
CA PHE A 289 7.44 -6.54 -17.28
C PHE A 289 7.75 -5.35 -18.19
N ASN A 290 6.98 -5.15 -19.25
CA ASN A 290 7.09 -3.95 -20.09
C ASN A 290 6.75 -2.69 -19.29
N ALA A 291 5.69 -2.73 -18.49
CA ALA A 291 5.32 -1.62 -17.61
C ALA A 291 6.34 -1.40 -16.48
N CYS A 292 6.82 -2.46 -15.83
CA CYS A 292 7.89 -2.37 -14.83
C CYS A 292 9.18 -1.78 -15.41
N GLY A 293 9.49 -2.06 -16.70
CA GLY A 293 10.67 -1.54 -17.39
C GLY A 293 10.70 -0.02 -17.50
N GLU A 294 9.54 0.63 -17.43
CA GLU A 294 9.44 2.09 -17.49
C GLU A 294 9.64 2.78 -16.13
N ALA A 295 9.77 2.00 -15.04
CA ALA A 295 9.96 2.55 -13.68
C ALA A 295 11.40 3.04 -13.45
N VAL A 296 11.85 4.01 -14.23
CA VAL A 296 13.18 4.62 -14.18
C VAL A 296 13.12 6.15 -14.23
N VAL A 297 14.13 6.80 -13.68
CA VAL A 297 14.25 8.27 -13.74
C VAL A 297 14.31 8.74 -15.21
N GLY A 298 13.63 9.85 -15.50
CA GLY A 298 13.52 10.40 -16.87
C GLY A 298 12.25 9.96 -17.60
N LYS A 299 11.49 9.04 -17.02
CA LYS A 299 10.14 8.64 -17.47
C LYS A 299 9.07 9.32 -16.63
N THR A 300 7.82 9.06 -16.97
CA THR A 300 6.62 9.51 -16.25
C THR A 300 5.75 8.31 -15.85
N ASN A 301 4.82 8.51 -14.90
CA ASN A 301 3.82 7.50 -14.58
C ASN A 301 2.93 7.12 -15.78
N ALA A 302 2.77 8.04 -16.75
CA ALA A 302 2.06 7.76 -18.00
C ALA A 302 2.83 6.78 -18.91
N ASP A 303 4.17 6.76 -18.84
CA ASP A 303 4.98 5.78 -19.58
C ASP A 303 4.74 4.35 -19.07
N ILE A 304 4.56 4.17 -17.76
CA ILE A 304 4.12 2.90 -17.18
C ILE A 304 2.69 2.58 -17.66
N GLY A 305 1.79 3.55 -17.53
CA GLY A 305 0.37 3.42 -17.83
C GLY A 305 0.06 3.06 -19.29
N LYS A 306 0.90 3.48 -20.25
CA LYS A 306 0.69 3.18 -21.68
C LYS A 306 0.66 1.66 -21.97
N HIS A 307 1.45 0.87 -21.24
CA HIS A 307 1.44 -0.59 -21.41
C HIS A 307 0.17 -1.23 -20.85
N LEU A 308 -0.34 -0.70 -19.75
CA LEU A 308 -1.53 -1.20 -19.07
C LEU A 308 -2.81 -0.86 -19.86
N ASN A 309 -2.80 0.26 -20.57
CA ASN A 309 -3.94 0.76 -21.35
C ASN A 309 -3.85 0.45 -22.85
N ASP A 310 -2.81 -0.26 -23.31
CA ASP A 310 -2.65 -0.59 -24.72
C ASP A 310 -3.62 -1.69 -25.16
N PRO A 311 -4.68 -1.37 -25.95
CA PRO A 311 -5.64 -2.37 -26.42
C PRO A 311 -5.06 -3.35 -27.45
N LYS A 312 -3.86 -3.08 -27.97
CA LYS A 312 -3.16 -4.02 -28.87
C LYS A 312 -2.23 -4.96 -28.13
N GLY A 313 -1.53 -4.43 -27.11
CA GLY A 313 -0.62 -5.21 -26.27
C GLY A 313 -1.33 -6.00 -25.17
N ASN A 314 -2.49 -5.53 -24.72
CA ASN A 314 -3.29 -6.17 -23.67
C ASN A 314 -4.79 -6.18 -24.03
N PRO A 315 -5.19 -6.83 -25.15
CA PRO A 315 -6.56 -6.78 -25.65
C PRO A 315 -7.59 -7.49 -24.77
N ASN A 316 -7.16 -8.35 -23.85
CA ASN A 316 -8.03 -9.11 -22.95
C ASN A 316 -8.04 -8.56 -21.52
N SER A 317 -7.65 -7.31 -21.32
CA SER A 317 -7.54 -6.69 -19.98
C SER A 317 -8.89 -6.41 -19.29
N ASP A 318 -9.97 -6.32 -20.05
CA ASP A 318 -11.31 -5.93 -19.58
C ASP A 318 -11.32 -4.62 -18.74
N GLY A 319 -10.33 -3.73 -18.97
CA GLY A 319 -10.12 -2.52 -18.19
C GLY A 319 -9.69 -2.75 -16.74
N LEU A 320 -9.23 -3.96 -16.40
CA LEU A 320 -8.79 -4.34 -15.04
C LEU A 320 -7.30 -4.12 -14.80
N SER A 321 -6.54 -3.77 -15.84
CA SER A 321 -5.12 -3.43 -15.69
C SER A 321 -4.95 -2.07 -15.05
N GLY A 322 -4.05 -1.96 -14.08
CA GLY A 322 -3.82 -0.75 -13.32
C GLY A 322 -2.49 -0.74 -12.58
N GLY A 323 -2.38 0.20 -11.66
CA GLY A 323 -1.26 0.29 -10.73
C GLY A 323 -1.33 1.55 -9.89
N HIS A 324 -0.66 1.50 -8.77
CA HIS A 324 -0.69 2.56 -7.75
C HIS A 324 0.61 2.56 -6.95
N GLY A 325 0.87 3.65 -6.25
CA GLY A 325 1.88 3.67 -5.20
C GLY A 325 1.41 2.90 -3.97
N ALA A 326 2.36 2.46 -3.18
CA ALA A 326 2.12 1.85 -1.88
C ALA A 326 3.12 2.41 -0.85
N GLY A 327 2.78 2.30 0.42
CA GLY A 327 3.60 2.79 1.52
C GLY A 327 2.89 2.56 2.83
N VAL A 328 2.70 3.62 3.61
CA VAL A 328 1.86 3.56 4.82
C VAL A 328 0.37 3.40 4.51
N ASN A 329 -0.04 3.77 3.29
CA ASN A 329 -1.34 3.40 2.74
C ASN A 329 -1.13 2.27 1.73
N PRO A 330 -2.01 1.26 1.67
CA PRO A 330 -1.91 0.21 0.67
C PRO A 330 -2.07 0.78 -0.76
N TRP A 331 -2.89 1.82 -0.90
CA TRP A 331 -3.09 2.56 -2.14
C TRP A 331 -2.82 4.04 -1.90
N GLU A 332 -1.80 4.56 -2.54
CA GLU A 332 -1.45 5.98 -2.50
C GLU A 332 -0.86 6.42 -3.86
N PRO A 333 -0.75 7.73 -4.15
CA PRO A 333 -0.02 8.18 -5.33
C PRO A 333 1.46 7.73 -5.30
N PRO A 334 2.08 7.57 -6.51
CA PRO A 334 1.55 7.94 -7.83
C PRO A 334 0.63 6.88 -8.42
N TRP A 335 -0.37 7.34 -9.18
CA TRP A 335 -1.28 6.48 -9.93
C TRP A 335 -0.70 6.19 -11.33
N VAL A 336 -1.07 5.06 -11.93
CA VAL A 336 -0.80 4.71 -13.30
C VAL A 336 -2.09 4.23 -13.98
N ALA A 337 -2.25 4.35 -15.25
CA ALA A 337 -3.45 4.08 -16.01
C ALA A 337 -4.59 5.13 -15.88
N ASN A 338 -5.25 5.39 -17.00
CA ASN A 338 -6.38 6.33 -17.11
C ASN A 338 -6.14 7.72 -16.50
N LEU A 339 -4.90 8.23 -16.62
CA LEU A 339 -4.48 9.49 -16.03
C LEU A 339 -5.04 10.67 -16.83
N SER A 340 -5.56 11.67 -16.11
CA SER A 340 -5.76 13.01 -16.67
C SER A 340 -4.41 13.72 -16.87
N PRO A 341 -4.30 14.69 -17.78
CA PRO A 341 -3.01 15.36 -18.06
C PRO A 341 -2.34 15.99 -16.85
N ASP A 342 -3.12 16.49 -15.89
CA ASP A 342 -2.65 17.09 -14.64
C ASP A 342 -2.15 16.08 -13.61
N ALA A 343 -2.46 14.78 -13.79
CA ALA A 343 -1.97 13.69 -12.96
C ALA A 343 -0.67 13.05 -13.48
N ILE A 344 -0.14 13.52 -14.62
CA ILE A 344 1.12 13.03 -15.17
C ILE A 344 2.28 13.69 -14.44
N ILE A 345 3.14 12.87 -13.83
CA ILE A 345 4.29 13.32 -13.05
C ILE A 345 5.59 12.65 -13.51
N PRO A 346 6.73 13.34 -13.43
CA PRO A 346 8.03 12.72 -13.68
C PRO A 346 8.37 11.73 -12.56
N LEU A 347 8.95 10.60 -12.94
CA LEU A 347 9.42 9.57 -12.01
C LEU A 347 10.70 10.02 -11.31
N GLN A 348 10.78 9.77 -10.01
CA GLN A 348 11.94 10.06 -9.18
C GLN A 348 12.38 8.79 -8.45
N GLU A 349 13.68 8.64 -8.23
CA GLU A 349 14.24 7.52 -7.47
C GLU A 349 13.59 7.41 -6.08
N GLY A 350 13.22 6.20 -5.69
CA GLY A 350 12.53 5.92 -4.42
C GLY A 350 11.00 6.04 -4.46
N MET A 351 10.40 6.40 -5.60
CA MET A 351 8.97 6.18 -5.81
C MET A 351 8.69 4.67 -5.93
N LEU A 352 7.56 4.23 -5.40
CA LEU A 352 7.13 2.84 -5.43
C LEU A 352 5.85 2.70 -6.24
N PHE A 353 5.78 1.62 -7.03
CA PHE A 353 4.56 1.21 -7.74
C PHE A 353 4.26 -0.28 -7.49
N SER A 354 3.00 -0.58 -7.27
CA SER A 354 2.37 -1.88 -7.54
C SER A 354 1.82 -1.81 -8.96
N ILE A 355 2.29 -2.69 -9.84
CA ILE A 355 1.90 -2.73 -11.27
C ILE A 355 1.19 -4.03 -11.53
N GLU A 356 -0.08 -3.97 -11.96
CA GLU A 356 -1.03 -5.06 -11.87
C GLU A 356 -1.88 -5.27 -13.14
N PRO A 357 -1.29 -5.77 -14.25
CA PRO A 357 -2.05 -6.13 -15.44
C PRO A 357 -2.96 -7.33 -15.22
N TYR A 358 -3.98 -7.41 -16.07
CA TYR A 358 -4.90 -8.53 -16.15
C TYR A 358 -5.14 -8.91 -17.63
N ALA A 359 -5.28 -10.20 -17.91
CA ALA A 359 -5.81 -10.71 -19.16
C ALA A 359 -6.72 -11.90 -18.88
N GLY A 360 -7.92 -11.93 -19.47
CA GLY A 360 -8.87 -13.00 -19.22
C GLY A 360 -9.97 -13.12 -20.26
N LYS A 361 -10.50 -14.35 -20.38
CA LYS A 361 -11.68 -14.65 -21.18
C LYS A 361 -12.62 -15.57 -20.42
N PRO A 362 -13.93 -15.23 -20.33
CA PRO A 362 -14.93 -16.12 -19.75
C PRO A 362 -14.87 -17.52 -20.38
N GLY A 363 -14.86 -18.56 -19.54
CA GLY A 363 -14.79 -19.96 -19.97
C GLY A 363 -13.39 -20.50 -20.28
N ILE A 364 -12.36 -19.63 -20.34
CA ILE A 364 -10.96 -20.02 -20.56
C ILE A 364 -10.13 -19.86 -19.29
N GLY A 365 -10.15 -18.67 -18.69
CA GLY A 365 -9.44 -18.33 -17.48
C GLY A 365 -9.08 -16.87 -17.42
N GLY A 366 -8.62 -16.43 -16.23
CA GLY A 366 -8.14 -15.08 -15.98
C GLY A 366 -6.80 -15.10 -15.28
N PHE A 367 -5.95 -14.16 -15.63
CA PHE A 367 -4.56 -14.07 -15.22
C PHE A 367 -4.26 -12.65 -14.74
N ARG A 368 -4.29 -12.46 -13.42
CA ARG A 368 -3.82 -11.26 -12.72
C ARG A 368 -2.40 -11.51 -12.25
N LEU A 369 -1.51 -10.64 -12.61
CA LEU A 369 -0.11 -10.67 -12.18
C LEU A 369 0.25 -9.29 -11.66
N GLU A 370 1.11 -9.23 -10.65
CA GLU A 370 1.51 -7.97 -10.06
C GLU A 370 2.90 -8.04 -9.47
N ASN A 371 3.66 -6.98 -9.62
CA ASN A 371 4.94 -6.76 -8.97
C ASN A 371 4.97 -5.40 -8.29
N GLN A 372 5.67 -5.35 -7.14
CA GLN A 372 6.11 -4.09 -6.58
C GLN A 372 7.50 -3.73 -7.12
N VAL A 373 7.65 -2.48 -7.53
CA VAL A 373 8.87 -1.94 -8.13
C VAL A 373 9.19 -0.56 -7.60
N PHE A 374 10.44 -0.34 -7.16
CA PHE A 374 10.96 1.00 -6.93
C PHE A 374 11.50 1.59 -8.22
N VAL A 375 11.27 2.88 -8.41
CA VAL A 375 11.89 3.64 -9.49
C VAL A 375 13.40 3.70 -9.24
N GLY A 376 14.16 3.17 -10.19
CA GLY A 376 15.63 3.22 -10.15
C GLY A 376 16.19 4.32 -11.06
N LYS A 377 17.49 4.59 -10.94
CA LYS A 377 18.17 5.58 -11.79
C LYS A 377 18.23 5.16 -13.25
N GLU A 378 18.71 3.96 -13.51
CA GLU A 378 18.94 3.41 -14.85
C GLU A 378 18.11 2.15 -15.11
N GLU A 379 17.88 1.34 -14.08
CA GLU A 379 17.10 0.11 -14.13
C GLU A 379 16.02 0.11 -13.04
N PRO A 380 14.83 -0.47 -13.33
CA PRO A 380 13.80 -0.64 -12.31
C PRO A 380 14.24 -1.63 -11.24
N ASN A 381 13.96 -1.33 -9.99
CA ASN A 381 14.22 -2.26 -8.90
C ASN A 381 12.95 -3.07 -8.58
N ILE A 382 12.74 -4.17 -9.32
CA ILE A 382 11.67 -5.13 -9.07
C ILE A 382 12.09 -6.01 -7.90
N PHE A 383 11.46 -5.83 -6.75
CA PHE A 383 11.83 -6.56 -5.53
C PHE A 383 10.88 -7.71 -5.17
N THR A 384 9.74 -7.86 -5.84
CA THR A 384 8.94 -9.08 -5.77
C THR A 384 9.66 -10.25 -6.45
N LYS A 385 10.02 -11.29 -5.69
CA LYS A 385 10.85 -12.41 -6.16
C LYS A 385 10.11 -13.73 -6.30
N LEU A 386 8.84 -13.79 -5.91
CA LEU A 386 8.04 -14.99 -6.07
C LEU A 386 7.89 -15.37 -7.55
N SER A 387 8.23 -16.62 -7.89
CA SER A 387 8.17 -17.13 -9.26
C SER A 387 6.72 -17.26 -9.76
N PHE A 388 6.58 -17.19 -11.06
CA PHE A 388 5.34 -17.50 -11.76
C PHE A 388 5.17 -19.04 -11.91
N ASP A 389 3.96 -19.49 -12.27
CA ASP A 389 3.75 -20.89 -12.63
C ASP A 389 4.48 -21.19 -13.97
N GLU A 390 5.53 -22.01 -13.91
CA GLU A 390 6.38 -22.31 -15.07
C GLU A 390 5.61 -22.97 -16.23
N ARG A 391 4.46 -23.60 -15.95
CA ARG A 391 3.58 -24.19 -16.98
C ARG A 391 2.88 -23.13 -17.83
N LEU A 392 2.78 -21.90 -17.31
CA LEU A 392 2.10 -20.77 -17.96
C LEU A 392 3.07 -19.80 -18.64
N VAL A 393 4.35 -19.80 -18.26
CA VAL A 393 5.37 -18.94 -18.88
C VAL A 393 5.98 -19.65 -20.08
N LYS A 394 5.65 -19.14 -21.28
CA LYS A 394 6.20 -19.65 -22.53
C LYS A 394 7.57 -19.03 -22.83
N ASP A 395 7.63 -17.71 -22.78
CA ASP A 395 8.81 -16.93 -23.13
C ASP A 395 9.19 -16.04 -21.93
N VAL A 396 10.38 -16.29 -21.34
CA VAL A 396 10.86 -15.59 -20.17
C VAL A 396 11.30 -14.17 -20.53
N HIS A 397 10.76 -13.17 -19.85
CA HIS A 397 11.14 -11.78 -20.07
C HIS A 397 12.52 -11.46 -19.43
N PRO A 398 13.39 -10.65 -20.08
CA PRO A 398 14.74 -10.35 -19.57
C PRO A 398 14.77 -9.70 -18.17
N LEU A 399 13.73 -8.97 -17.79
CA LEU A 399 13.59 -8.37 -16.45
C LEU A 399 13.08 -9.35 -15.40
N ASP A 400 12.60 -10.54 -15.79
CA ASP A 400 12.20 -11.56 -14.83
C ASP A 400 13.43 -12.18 -14.19
N LYS A 401 13.72 -11.72 -12.97
CA LYS A 401 14.78 -12.27 -12.10
C LYS A 401 14.17 -13.05 -10.93
N SER A 402 12.91 -13.44 -11.03
CA SER A 402 12.29 -14.32 -10.05
C SER A 402 13.08 -15.62 -10.00
N THR A 403 13.60 -15.95 -8.82
CA THR A 403 14.45 -17.12 -8.66
C THR A 403 13.58 -18.35 -8.82
N GLY A 404 13.76 -19.05 -9.94
CA GLY A 404 13.10 -20.31 -10.23
C GLY A 404 13.42 -21.34 -9.15
N ARG A 405 12.66 -21.37 -8.09
CA ARG A 405 12.52 -22.59 -7.30
C ARG A 405 11.66 -23.52 -8.16
N LYS A 406 12.33 -24.43 -8.87
CA LYS A 406 11.63 -25.55 -9.51
C LYS A 406 10.74 -26.16 -8.43
N ARG A 407 9.44 -25.96 -8.52
CA ARG A 407 8.50 -26.69 -7.69
C ARG A 407 8.61 -28.15 -8.11
N ALA A 408 9.00 -29.02 -7.19
CA ALA A 408 8.64 -30.41 -7.30
C ALA A 408 7.12 -30.47 -7.12
N TYR A 409 6.38 -30.43 -8.22
CA TYR A 409 4.97 -30.80 -8.13
C TYR A 409 4.90 -32.23 -7.61
N PRO A 410 4.07 -32.53 -6.61
CA PRO A 410 3.91 -33.91 -6.16
C PRO A 410 3.49 -34.74 -7.38
N LYS A 411 4.24 -35.81 -7.61
CA LYS A 411 3.95 -36.79 -8.68
C LYS A 411 2.62 -37.48 -8.44
#